data_d1171d89d57e2842f30f548391b41ec7
#
_entry.id   d1171d89d57e2842f30f548391b41ec7
#
_cell.length_a   1.000
_cell.length_b   1.000
_cell.length_c   1.000
_cell.angle_alpha   90.00
_cell.angle_beta   90.00
_cell.angle_gamma   90.00
#
_symmetry.space_group_name_H-M   'P 1'
#
loop_
_entity.id
_entity.type
_entity.pdbx_description
1 polymer ?
#
loop_
_entity_poly.entity_id
_entity_poly.type
_entity_poly.pdbx_seq_one_letter_code
_entity_poly.pdbx_strand_id
1 'polypeptide(L)'
;RTCDEHGMKSYLTVNTIIYDKDIPLMHTIVDAAKEAGISAVIAADVAVMNYARQIGQEVHLSTQLNISNAEALKFYAQFADVVVLARELNLEQVAEIYRQIQEEHICGPSGEQIRIEMFCHGALCMAVSGKCYLSLHEMNHSANRGACMQVCRRSYTVRDKETDVELDIDNEYIMSPKDLKTIHFMNKMLDAGVRVFKIEGRARGPEYVRTVVECCLLYTS
;
A
#
# COMPACT_ATOMS: atom_id res chain seq x y z
N ARG A 1 -21.96 -2.43 -3.49
CA ARG A 1 -23.25 -3.02 -3.06
C ARG A 1 -23.06 -3.88 -1.80
N THR A 2 -22.33 -5.01 -1.84
CA THR A 2 -22.13 -5.85 -0.64
C THR A 2 -21.44 -5.09 0.51
N CYS A 3 -20.43 -4.29 0.22
CA CYS A 3 -19.76 -3.46 1.23
C CYS A 3 -20.75 -2.47 1.87
N ASP A 4 -21.57 -1.79 1.06
CA ASP A 4 -22.54 -0.79 1.55
C ASP A 4 -23.63 -1.43 2.41
N GLU A 5 -24.11 -2.62 2.03
CA GLU A 5 -25.08 -3.40 2.80
C GLU A 5 -24.57 -3.77 4.21
N HIS A 6 -23.25 -3.82 4.38
CA HIS A 6 -22.57 -4.09 5.66
C HIS A 6 -21.89 -2.87 6.29
N GLY A 7 -22.16 -1.66 5.79
CA GLY A 7 -21.55 -0.43 6.31
C GLY A 7 -20.05 -0.34 6.15
N MET A 8 -19.47 -1.10 5.21
CA MET A 8 -18.03 -1.12 4.93
C MET A 8 -17.69 -0.19 3.76
N LYS A 9 -16.59 0.53 3.88
CA LYS A 9 -16.04 1.31 2.77
C LYS A 9 -15.40 0.38 1.73
N SER A 10 -15.52 0.74 0.45
CA SER A 10 -14.90 0.02 -0.66
C SER A 10 -13.88 0.93 -1.35
N TYR A 11 -12.72 0.38 -1.72
CA TYR A 11 -11.65 1.13 -2.37
C TYR A 11 -11.23 0.45 -3.66
N LEU A 12 -11.06 1.24 -4.73
CA LEU A 12 -10.55 0.76 -6.01
C LEU A 12 -9.08 1.14 -6.16
N THR A 13 -8.22 0.17 -6.44
CA THR A 13 -6.79 0.45 -6.70
C THR A 13 -6.58 0.91 -8.13
N VAL A 14 -6.12 2.16 -8.30
CA VAL A 14 -5.70 2.79 -9.56
C VAL A 14 -4.27 3.30 -9.38
N ASN A 15 -3.42 2.49 -8.79
CA ASN A 15 -2.09 2.87 -8.29
C ASN A 15 -0.93 2.43 -9.20
N THR A 16 -1.22 2.07 -10.44
CA THR A 16 -0.20 1.81 -11.46
C THR A 16 0.27 3.12 -12.09
N ILE A 17 1.46 3.11 -12.68
CA ILE A 17 1.95 4.22 -13.51
C ILE A 17 1.05 4.34 -14.75
N ILE A 18 0.65 5.55 -15.10
CA ILE A 18 -0.23 5.87 -16.22
C ILE A 18 0.60 6.46 -17.37
N TYR A 19 0.47 5.91 -18.57
CA TYR A 19 1.05 6.48 -19.78
C TYR A 19 -0.01 7.30 -20.53
N ASP A 20 0.40 8.23 -21.39
CA ASP A 20 -0.52 9.10 -22.13
C ASP A 20 -1.64 8.33 -22.84
N LYS A 21 -1.31 7.17 -23.44
CA LYS A 21 -2.29 6.30 -24.09
C LYS A 21 -3.33 5.69 -23.14
N ASP A 22 -3.04 5.65 -21.85
CA ASP A 22 -3.91 5.03 -20.83
C ASP A 22 -4.85 6.08 -20.19
N ILE A 23 -4.62 7.37 -20.43
CA ILE A 23 -5.41 8.47 -19.84
C ILE A 23 -6.91 8.31 -20.10
N PRO A 24 -7.39 8.02 -21.35
CA PRO A 24 -8.82 7.86 -21.58
C PRO A 24 -9.44 6.70 -20.79
N LEU A 25 -8.72 5.57 -20.70
CA LEU A 25 -9.16 4.41 -19.92
C LEU A 25 -9.16 4.73 -18.42
N MET A 26 -8.15 5.43 -17.92
CA MET A 26 -8.07 5.87 -16.53
C MET A 26 -9.27 6.75 -16.18
N HIS A 27 -9.64 7.72 -17.00
CA HIS A 27 -10.84 8.55 -16.80
C HIS A 27 -12.08 7.67 -16.70
N THR A 28 -12.29 6.76 -17.65
CA THR A 28 -13.43 5.83 -17.64
C THR A 28 -13.51 5.01 -16.34
N ILE A 29 -12.36 4.52 -15.85
CA ILE A 29 -12.30 3.72 -14.61
C ILE A 29 -12.67 4.58 -13.38
N VAL A 30 -12.15 5.79 -13.30
CA VAL A 30 -12.42 6.68 -12.15
C VAL A 30 -13.86 7.19 -12.16
N ASP A 31 -14.42 7.50 -13.34
CA ASP A 31 -15.84 7.86 -13.51
C ASP A 31 -16.74 6.70 -13.05
N ALA A 32 -16.47 5.49 -13.54
CA ALA A 32 -17.23 4.30 -13.15
C ALA A 32 -17.12 4.01 -11.64
N ALA A 33 -15.97 4.25 -11.01
CA ALA A 33 -15.80 4.12 -9.58
C ALA A 33 -16.71 5.09 -8.81
N LYS A 34 -16.79 6.34 -9.26
CA LYS A 34 -17.66 7.36 -8.69
C LYS A 34 -19.12 7.00 -8.86
N GLU A 35 -19.55 6.65 -10.06
CA GLU A 35 -20.92 6.23 -10.38
C GLU A 35 -21.36 5.01 -9.56
N ALA A 36 -20.45 4.06 -9.33
CA ALA A 36 -20.69 2.88 -8.51
C ALA A 36 -20.69 3.14 -7.00
N GLY A 37 -20.44 4.36 -6.56
CA GLY A 37 -20.38 4.73 -5.13
C GLY A 37 -19.17 4.14 -4.40
N ILE A 38 -18.05 3.91 -5.11
CA ILE A 38 -16.79 3.49 -4.47
C ILE A 38 -16.30 4.60 -3.56
N SER A 39 -15.97 4.25 -2.31
CA SER A 39 -15.64 5.23 -1.25
C SER A 39 -14.40 6.05 -1.60
N ALA A 40 -13.35 5.42 -2.13
CA ALA A 40 -12.16 6.13 -2.62
C ALA A 40 -11.40 5.33 -3.68
N VAL A 41 -10.58 6.01 -4.47
CA VAL A 41 -9.57 5.39 -5.33
C VAL A 41 -8.20 5.46 -4.66
N ILE A 42 -7.43 4.37 -4.72
CA ILE A 42 -6.05 4.35 -4.22
C ILE A 42 -5.13 4.68 -5.38
N ALA A 43 -4.46 5.83 -5.31
CA ALA A 43 -3.66 6.39 -6.40
C ALA A 43 -2.17 6.52 -6.06
N ALA A 44 -1.32 6.41 -7.07
CA ALA A 44 0.12 6.72 -7.01
C ALA A 44 0.54 7.68 -8.14
N ASP A 45 -0.24 7.77 -9.21
CA ASP A 45 0.04 8.65 -10.33
C ASP A 45 -0.71 9.98 -10.16
N VAL A 46 -0.01 11.09 -10.42
CA VAL A 46 -0.57 12.45 -10.30
C VAL A 46 -1.74 12.67 -11.26
N ALA A 47 -1.73 12.02 -12.45
CA ALA A 47 -2.84 12.13 -13.38
C ALA A 47 -4.14 11.58 -12.77
N VAL A 48 -4.08 10.45 -12.06
CA VAL A 48 -5.23 9.87 -11.34
C VAL A 48 -5.69 10.79 -10.23
N MET A 49 -4.75 11.31 -9.41
CA MET A 49 -5.08 12.20 -8.29
C MET A 49 -5.77 13.48 -8.77
N ASN A 50 -5.23 14.12 -9.80
CA ASN A 50 -5.81 15.34 -10.38
C ASN A 50 -7.20 15.10 -10.92
N TYR A 51 -7.37 14.03 -11.70
CA TYR A 51 -8.68 13.73 -12.30
C TYR A 51 -9.73 13.38 -11.24
N ALA A 52 -9.39 12.51 -10.30
CA ALA A 52 -10.27 12.14 -9.20
C ALA A 52 -10.72 13.38 -8.41
N ARG A 53 -9.78 14.30 -8.11
CA ARG A 53 -10.09 15.58 -7.45
C ARG A 53 -11.04 16.44 -8.28
N GLN A 54 -10.81 16.55 -9.60
CA GLN A 54 -11.68 17.35 -10.49
C GLN A 54 -13.12 16.89 -10.47
N ILE A 55 -13.34 15.58 -10.45
CA ILE A 55 -14.71 15.02 -10.43
C ILE A 55 -15.25 14.84 -9.00
N GLY A 56 -14.49 15.16 -7.95
CA GLY A 56 -14.89 15.00 -6.56
C GLY A 56 -14.95 13.55 -6.09
N GLN A 57 -14.06 12.68 -6.61
CA GLN A 57 -13.84 11.33 -6.10
C GLN A 57 -12.76 11.36 -5.03
N GLU A 58 -13.04 10.77 -3.86
CA GLU A 58 -12.06 10.68 -2.77
C GLU A 58 -10.83 9.85 -3.20
N VAL A 59 -9.65 10.31 -2.78
CA VAL A 59 -8.35 9.67 -3.07
C VAL A 59 -7.71 9.22 -1.76
N HIS A 60 -7.18 7.99 -1.76
CA HIS A 60 -6.19 7.53 -0.79
C HIS A 60 -4.82 7.40 -1.48
N LEU A 61 -3.78 7.84 -0.82
CA LEU A 61 -2.42 7.78 -1.38
C LEU A 61 -1.84 6.39 -1.22
N SER A 62 -1.32 5.85 -2.33
CA SER A 62 -0.69 4.53 -2.32
C SER A 62 0.70 4.56 -1.66
N THR A 63 1.09 3.45 -1.04
CA THR A 63 2.46 3.22 -0.57
C THR A 63 3.53 3.39 -1.67
N GLN A 64 3.16 3.27 -2.94
CA GLN A 64 4.07 3.47 -4.08
C GLN A 64 4.60 4.90 -4.20
N LEU A 65 4.01 5.87 -3.54
CA LEU A 65 4.53 7.23 -3.42
C LEU A 65 5.76 7.32 -2.51
N ASN A 66 5.96 6.31 -1.66
CA ASN A 66 7.11 6.22 -0.76
C ASN A 66 7.28 7.47 0.13
N ILE A 67 6.17 7.98 0.67
CA ILE A 67 6.16 9.16 1.54
C ILE A 67 6.89 8.80 2.85
N SER A 68 8.01 9.47 3.10
CA SER A 68 8.94 9.14 4.17
C SER A 68 9.29 10.32 5.10
N ASN A 69 8.68 11.48 4.89
CA ASN A 69 8.88 12.68 5.69
C ASN A 69 7.67 13.60 5.61
N ALA A 70 7.59 14.55 6.53
CA ALA A 70 6.46 15.48 6.64
C ALA A 70 6.35 16.43 5.43
N GLU A 71 7.46 16.84 4.81
CA GLU A 71 7.40 17.73 3.65
C GLU A 71 6.75 17.06 2.44
N ALA A 72 7.13 15.79 2.17
CA ALA A 72 6.44 15.01 1.14
C ALA A 72 4.96 14.79 1.49
N LEU A 73 4.65 14.52 2.76
CA LEU A 73 3.28 14.37 3.23
C LEU A 73 2.47 15.66 3.01
N LYS A 74 3.00 16.83 3.36
CA LYS A 74 2.35 18.15 3.13
C LYS A 74 2.02 18.37 1.65
N PHE A 75 2.96 18.04 0.76
CA PHE A 75 2.72 18.15 -0.67
C PHE A 75 1.53 17.28 -1.11
N TYR A 76 1.47 16.04 -0.65
CA TYR A 76 0.42 15.11 -1.04
C TYR A 76 -0.90 15.30 -0.26
N ALA A 77 -0.90 15.99 0.87
CA ALA A 77 -2.09 16.31 1.67
C ALA A 77 -3.17 17.05 0.88
N GLN A 78 -2.80 17.77 -0.17
CA GLN A 78 -3.76 18.44 -1.04
C GLN A 78 -4.68 17.49 -1.81
N PHE A 79 -4.35 16.19 -1.90
CA PHE A 79 -5.08 15.20 -2.69
C PHE A 79 -5.88 14.22 -1.86
N ALA A 80 -5.52 13.98 -0.59
CA ALA A 80 -6.10 12.89 0.20
C ALA A 80 -6.07 13.16 1.70
N ASP A 81 -7.02 12.56 2.40
CA ASP A 81 -7.12 12.60 3.86
C ASP A 81 -6.41 11.41 4.54
N VAL A 82 -6.01 10.41 3.76
CA VAL A 82 -5.30 9.22 4.25
C VAL A 82 -4.02 9.03 3.44
N VAL A 83 -2.90 8.89 4.14
CA VAL A 83 -1.55 8.77 3.56
C VAL A 83 -0.92 7.48 4.01
N VAL A 84 -0.55 6.61 3.06
CA VAL A 84 0.25 5.41 3.35
C VAL A 84 1.72 5.80 3.37
N LEU A 85 2.37 5.71 4.53
CA LEU A 85 3.79 5.99 4.65
C LEU A 85 4.65 4.87 4.02
N ALA A 86 5.89 5.22 3.69
CA ALA A 86 6.89 4.27 3.22
C ALA A 86 7.10 3.15 4.26
N ARG A 87 7.28 1.92 3.77
CA ARG A 87 7.43 0.72 4.63
C ARG A 87 8.77 0.63 5.32
N GLU A 88 9.74 1.41 4.87
CA GLU A 88 11.10 1.45 5.41
C GLU A 88 11.20 2.26 6.71
N LEU A 89 10.16 3.01 7.08
CA LEU A 89 10.16 3.84 8.29
C LEU A 89 10.03 2.99 9.55
N ASN A 90 10.82 3.32 10.56
CA ASN A 90 10.63 2.83 11.91
C ASN A 90 9.56 3.67 12.67
N LEU A 91 9.10 3.17 13.82
CA LEU A 91 8.03 3.83 14.57
C LEU A 91 8.40 5.20 15.12
N GLU A 92 9.68 5.46 15.41
CA GLU A 92 10.15 6.78 15.86
C GLU A 92 10.02 7.83 14.75
N GLN A 93 10.37 7.45 13.52
CA GLN A 93 10.18 8.30 12.33
C GLN A 93 8.69 8.55 12.05
N VAL A 94 7.85 7.55 12.22
CA VAL A 94 6.39 7.69 12.08
C VAL A 94 5.84 8.64 13.15
N ALA A 95 6.25 8.50 14.40
CA ALA A 95 5.84 9.37 15.49
C ALA A 95 6.27 10.83 15.25
N GLU A 96 7.46 11.06 14.69
CA GLU A 96 7.91 12.40 14.34
C GLU A 96 7.06 13.03 13.22
N ILE A 97 6.71 12.27 12.18
CA ILE A 97 5.79 12.73 11.14
C ILE A 97 4.41 13.05 11.75
N TYR A 98 3.91 12.20 12.64
CA TYR A 98 2.63 12.43 13.32
C TYR A 98 2.67 13.67 14.19
N ARG A 99 3.75 13.90 14.94
CA ARG A 99 3.96 15.12 15.72
C ARG A 99 3.84 16.37 14.85
N GLN A 100 4.49 16.38 13.68
CA GLN A 100 4.42 17.50 12.75
C GLN A 100 3.00 17.69 12.18
N ILE A 101 2.26 16.60 11.88
CA ILE A 101 0.85 16.69 11.48
C ILE A 101 0.03 17.43 12.54
N GLN A 102 0.26 17.14 13.83
CA GLN A 102 -0.48 17.76 14.92
C GLN A 102 -0.08 19.23 15.13
N GLU A 103 1.22 19.51 15.17
CA GLU A 103 1.73 20.87 15.42
C GLU A 103 1.42 21.86 14.31
N GLU A 104 1.52 21.43 13.06
CA GLU A 104 1.29 22.27 11.91
C GLU A 104 -0.15 22.19 11.37
N HIS A 105 -1.03 21.40 12.03
CA HIS A 105 -2.41 21.17 11.60
C HIS A 105 -2.53 20.79 10.12
N ILE A 106 -1.72 19.80 9.69
CA ILE A 106 -1.72 19.36 8.30
C ILE A 106 -3.03 18.62 7.99
N CYS A 107 -3.88 19.24 7.16
CA CYS A 107 -5.20 18.73 6.81
C CYS A 107 -5.26 18.28 5.35
N GLY A 108 -6.16 17.33 5.08
CA GLY A 108 -6.51 16.89 3.74
C GLY A 108 -7.65 17.72 3.12
N PRO A 109 -8.17 17.28 1.95
CA PRO A 109 -9.24 17.98 1.23
C PRO A 109 -10.57 18.11 2.01
N SER A 110 -10.83 17.22 2.97
CA SER A 110 -12.02 17.30 3.84
C SER A 110 -11.92 18.40 4.89
N GLY A 111 -10.75 18.97 5.13
CA GLY A 111 -10.44 19.88 6.24
C GLY A 111 -10.08 19.15 7.54
N GLU A 112 -10.17 17.84 7.58
CA GLU A 112 -9.73 17.02 8.71
C GLU A 112 -8.22 16.77 8.66
N GLN A 113 -7.60 16.55 9.82
CA GLN A 113 -6.19 16.23 9.87
C GLN A 113 -5.90 14.91 9.14
N ILE A 114 -4.76 14.87 8.44
CA ILE A 114 -4.27 13.68 7.73
C ILE A 114 -4.15 12.50 8.68
N ARG A 115 -4.66 11.35 8.24
CA ARG A 115 -4.53 10.07 8.93
C ARG A 115 -3.41 9.24 8.32
N ILE A 116 -2.53 8.75 9.16
CA ILE A 116 -1.45 7.85 8.76
C ILE A 116 -1.99 6.43 8.62
N GLU A 117 -1.75 5.83 7.45
CA GLU A 117 -1.97 4.41 7.17
C GLU A 117 -0.63 3.68 7.10
N MET A 118 -0.53 2.51 7.75
CA MET A 118 0.63 1.63 7.66
C MET A 118 0.22 0.17 7.51
N PHE A 119 1.07 -0.62 6.85
CA PHE A 119 0.91 -2.06 6.84
C PHE A 119 1.11 -2.64 8.24
N CYS A 120 0.19 -3.48 8.68
CA CYS A 120 0.26 -4.18 9.95
C CYS A 120 0.40 -5.70 9.81
N HIS A 121 0.02 -6.26 8.65
CA HIS A 121 0.12 -7.70 8.44
C HIS A 121 0.22 -8.06 6.95
N GLY A 122 0.93 -9.15 6.66
CA GLY A 122 0.97 -9.81 5.37
C GLY A 122 2.27 -9.62 4.60
N ALA A 123 2.21 -9.90 3.32
CA ALA A 123 3.38 -9.97 2.45
C ALA A 123 4.13 -8.65 2.32
N LEU A 124 5.42 -8.66 2.63
CA LEU A 124 6.32 -7.54 2.35
C LEU A 124 6.98 -7.71 0.97
N CYS A 125 7.16 -6.61 0.26
CA CYS A 125 7.96 -6.57 -0.95
C CYS A 125 9.44 -6.38 -0.60
N MET A 126 10.33 -7.05 -1.30
CA MET A 126 11.78 -6.87 -1.15
C MET A 126 12.29 -5.51 -1.69
N ALA A 127 11.53 -4.90 -2.59
CA ALA A 127 11.89 -3.65 -3.22
C ALA A 127 11.14 -2.47 -2.61
N VAL A 128 11.69 -1.27 -2.78
CA VAL A 128 10.95 -0.02 -2.59
C VAL A 128 9.65 -0.09 -3.39
N SER A 129 8.54 0.30 -2.77
CA SER A 129 7.20 0.13 -3.35
C SER A 129 7.09 0.73 -4.75
N GLY A 130 6.64 -0.07 -5.72
CA GLY A 130 6.48 0.34 -7.12
C GLY A 130 7.79 0.50 -7.90
N LYS A 131 8.96 0.11 -7.37
CA LYS A 131 10.29 0.32 -8.00
C LYS A 131 11.01 -0.98 -8.37
N CYS A 132 10.29 -2.11 -8.43
CA CYS A 132 10.89 -3.41 -8.72
C CYS A 132 10.93 -3.68 -10.23
N TYR A 133 12.13 -4.02 -10.73
CA TYR A 133 12.34 -4.43 -12.13
C TYR A 133 12.42 -5.97 -12.32
N LEU A 134 12.33 -6.76 -11.25
CA LEU A 134 12.58 -8.20 -11.32
C LEU A 134 11.64 -8.90 -12.31
N SER A 135 10.33 -8.67 -12.21
CA SER A 135 9.36 -9.24 -13.15
C SER A 135 9.50 -8.71 -14.58
N LEU A 136 9.91 -7.46 -14.73
CA LEU A 136 10.16 -6.88 -16.04
C LEU A 136 11.38 -7.52 -16.71
N HIS A 137 12.48 -7.70 -15.96
CA HIS A 137 13.68 -8.31 -16.45
C HIS A 137 13.48 -9.79 -16.84
N GLU A 138 12.88 -10.57 -15.96
CA GLU A 138 12.74 -12.01 -16.14
C GLU A 138 11.62 -12.40 -17.12
N MET A 139 10.54 -11.65 -17.16
CA MET A 139 9.29 -12.07 -17.83
C MET A 139 8.66 -10.99 -18.71
N ASN A 140 9.31 -9.86 -18.89
CA ASN A 140 8.78 -8.71 -19.62
C ASN A 140 7.42 -8.20 -19.09
N HIS A 141 7.20 -8.32 -17.76
CA HIS A 141 6.00 -7.89 -17.06
C HIS A 141 6.33 -6.85 -15.99
N SER A 142 5.89 -5.60 -16.18
CA SER A 142 6.20 -4.52 -15.24
C SER A 142 5.35 -4.61 -13.97
N ALA A 143 5.99 -4.82 -12.82
CA ALA A 143 5.33 -4.75 -11.52
C ALA A 143 4.74 -3.36 -11.24
N ASN A 144 5.40 -2.31 -11.75
CA ASN A 144 4.95 -0.93 -11.65
C ASN A 144 3.69 -0.63 -12.46
N ARG A 145 3.41 -1.49 -13.45
CA ARG A 145 2.19 -1.48 -14.26
C ARG A 145 1.15 -2.52 -13.80
N GLY A 146 1.27 -3.03 -12.58
CA GLY A 146 0.35 -4.00 -11.99
C GLY A 146 0.63 -5.47 -12.31
N ALA A 147 1.69 -5.77 -13.07
CA ALA A 147 2.01 -7.13 -13.53
C ALA A 147 3.19 -7.75 -12.76
N CYS A 148 3.14 -7.73 -11.42
CA CYS A 148 4.13 -8.40 -10.59
C CYS A 148 3.94 -9.92 -10.64
N MET A 149 4.92 -10.64 -11.16
CA MET A 149 4.91 -12.10 -11.30
C MET A 149 5.47 -12.84 -10.07
N GLN A 150 5.78 -12.10 -8.99
CA GLN A 150 6.28 -12.62 -7.72
C GLN A 150 7.51 -13.54 -7.86
N VAL A 151 8.41 -13.23 -8.79
CA VAL A 151 9.62 -14.02 -9.04
C VAL A 151 10.47 -14.18 -7.77
N CYS A 152 10.50 -13.16 -6.90
CA CYS A 152 11.20 -13.20 -5.62
C CYS A 152 10.64 -14.22 -4.60
N ARG A 153 9.48 -14.85 -4.87
CA ARG A 153 8.78 -15.80 -4.00
C ARG A 153 8.73 -17.20 -4.60
N ARG A 154 9.75 -17.56 -5.35
CA ARG A 154 9.93 -18.92 -5.89
C ARG A 154 10.95 -19.68 -5.06
N SER A 155 10.91 -21.01 -5.14
CA SER A 155 12.00 -21.85 -4.71
C SER A 155 13.19 -21.70 -5.66
N TYR A 156 14.40 -21.82 -5.14
CA TYR A 156 15.63 -21.66 -5.90
C TYR A 156 16.65 -22.73 -5.52
N THR A 157 17.40 -23.21 -6.50
CA THR A 157 18.62 -23.96 -6.26
C THR A 157 19.79 -22.98 -6.34
N VAL A 158 20.59 -22.89 -5.30
CA VAL A 158 21.81 -22.09 -5.25
C VAL A 158 23.01 -23.01 -5.39
N ARG A 159 23.84 -22.73 -6.38
CA ARG A 159 25.09 -23.49 -6.62
C ARG A 159 26.31 -22.63 -6.31
N ASP A 160 27.18 -23.14 -5.46
CA ASP A 160 28.51 -22.58 -5.26
C ASP A 160 29.38 -22.90 -6.47
N LYS A 161 29.92 -21.87 -7.11
CA LYS A 161 30.71 -22.04 -8.35
C LYS A 161 32.14 -22.57 -8.13
N GLU A 162 32.65 -22.51 -6.92
CA GLU A 162 34.00 -22.98 -6.59
C GLU A 162 33.99 -24.43 -6.13
N THR A 163 32.96 -24.82 -5.38
CA THR A 163 32.87 -26.16 -4.78
C THR A 163 31.86 -27.07 -5.47
N ASP A 164 31.07 -26.54 -6.41
CA ASP A 164 29.94 -27.23 -7.07
C ASP A 164 28.84 -27.75 -6.09
N VAL A 165 28.87 -27.32 -4.85
CA VAL A 165 27.82 -27.68 -3.86
C VAL A 165 26.53 -26.98 -4.26
N GLU A 166 25.45 -27.77 -4.36
CA GLU A 166 24.09 -27.27 -4.61
C GLU A 166 23.26 -27.31 -3.34
N LEU A 167 22.44 -26.28 -3.12
CA LEU A 167 21.53 -26.17 -2.01
C LEU A 167 20.14 -25.81 -2.54
N ASP A 168 19.18 -26.68 -2.33
CA ASP A 168 17.78 -26.43 -2.64
C ASP A 168 17.14 -25.57 -1.52
N ILE A 169 16.50 -24.49 -1.93
CA ILE A 169 15.85 -23.53 -1.02
C ILE A 169 14.36 -23.50 -1.30
N ASP A 170 13.60 -24.26 -0.54
CA ASP A 170 12.16 -24.45 -0.72
C ASP A 170 11.31 -23.42 0.02
N ASN A 171 11.89 -22.60 0.88
CA ASN A 171 11.16 -21.73 1.79
C ASN A 171 10.72 -20.38 1.18
N GLU A 172 10.98 -20.12 -0.11
CA GLU A 172 10.59 -18.89 -0.84
C GLU A 172 11.17 -17.57 -0.28
N TYR A 173 12.13 -17.62 0.66
CA TYR A 173 12.65 -16.43 1.35
C TYR A 173 14.09 -16.06 1.02
N ILE A 174 14.68 -16.66 -0.01
CA ILE A 174 16.04 -16.28 -0.42
C ILE A 174 16.10 -14.85 -0.95
N MET A 175 15.06 -14.42 -1.69
CA MET A 175 14.95 -13.09 -2.30
C MET A 175 13.79 -12.26 -1.74
N SER A 176 12.99 -12.80 -0.84
CA SER A 176 11.81 -12.15 -0.27
C SER A 176 11.89 -12.13 1.25
N PRO A 177 11.53 -11.03 1.92
CA PRO A 177 11.39 -11.05 3.37
C PRO A 177 10.21 -11.93 3.78
N LYS A 178 10.25 -12.41 5.03
CA LYS A 178 9.09 -13.03 5.67
C LYS A 178 7.92 -12.04 5.76
N ASP A 179 6.70 -12.57 5.92
CA ASP A 179 5.53 -11.75 6.09
C ASP A 179 5.64 -10.86 7.34
N LEU A 180 5.16 -9.62 7.21
CA LEU A 180 5.04 -8.70 8.33
C LEU A 180 4.02 -9.23 9.33
N LYS A 181 4.33 -9.14 10.62
CA LYS A 181 3.43 -9.50 11.71
C LYS A 181 3.63 -8.51 12.87
N THR A 182 2.73 -7.54 13.02
CA THR A 182 2.85 -6.46 14.01
C THR A 182 1.94 -6.61 15.22
N ILE A 183 1.13 -7.67 15.28
CA ILE A 183 0.13 -7.85 16.34
C ILE A 183 0.69 -7.70 17.75
N HIS A 184 1.96 -8.05 17.96
CA HIS A 184 2.64 -7.96 19.28
C HIS A 184 3.00 -6.53 19.69
N PHE A 185 2.89 -5.55 18.78
CA PHE A 185 3.24 -4.15 19.05
C PHE A 185 2.30 -3.17 18.34
N MET A 186 1.07 -3.57 18.01
CA MET A 186 0.05 -2.69 17.42
C MET A 186 -0.24 -1.47 18.28
N ASN A 187 -0.22 -1.62 19.61
CA ASN A 187 -0.31 -0.50 20.54
C ASN A 187 0.76 0.56 20.30
N LYS A 188 2.01 0.16 20.05
CA LYS A 188 3.09 1.09 19.73
C LYS A 188 2.88 1.80 18.39
N MET A 189 2.23 1.14 17.43
CA MET A 189 1.84 1.78 16.18
C MET A 189 0.76 2.86 16.41
N LEU A 190 -0.23 2.58 17.26
CA LEU A 190 -1.25 3.56 17.67
C LEU A 190 -0.60 4.75 18.38
N ASP A 191 0.32 4.49 19.31
CA ASP A 191 1.06 5.53 20.04
C ASP A 191 1.90 6.39 19.09
N ALA A 192 2.48 5.79 18.04
CA ALA A 192 3.20 6.49 16.99
C ALA A 192 2.30 7.29 16.03
N GLY A 193 0.98 7.26 16.20
CA GLY A 193 0.04 8.05 15.41
C GLY A 193 -0.58 7.33 14.21
N VAL A 194 -0.37 6.02 14.05
CA VAL A 194 -1.07 5.25 13.01
C VAL A 194 -2.57 5.20 13.34
N ARG A 195 -3.41 5.50 12.36
CA ARG A 195 -4.88 5.51 12.51
C ARG A 195 -5.59 4.57 11.55
N VAL A 196 -4.90 4.12 10.52
CA VAL A 196 -5.44 3.16 9.54
C VAL A 196 -4.44 2.00 9.40
N PHE A 197 -4.92 0.79 9.68
CA PHE A 197 -4.12 -0.42 9.60
C PHE A 197 -4.39 -1.15 8.28
N LYS A 198 -3.32 -1.41 7.52
CA LYS A 198 -3.41 -2.08 6.23
C LYS A 198 -2.98 -3.53 6.32
N ILE A 199 -3.85 -4.43 5.88
CA ILE A 199 -3.59 -5.86 5.77
C ILE A 199 -3.34 -6.20 4.30
N GLU A 200 -2.21 -6.84 4.00
CA GLU A 200 -1.96 -7.39 2.66
C GLU A 200 -2.49 -8.83 2.59
N GLY A 201 -3.59 -9.02 1.87
CA GLY A 201 -4.25 -10.31 1.75
C GLY A 201 -4.63 -10.70 0.32
N ARG A 202 -4.24 -9.90 -0.69
CA ARG A 202 -4.67 -10.09 -2.08
C ARG A 202 -4.34 -11.45 -2.67
N ALA A 203 -3.20 -12.03 -2.32
CA ALA A 203 -2.76 -13.36 -2.76
C ALA A 203 -3.07 -14.47 -1.75
N ARG A 204 -3.96 -14.21 -0.78
CA ARG A 204 -4.30 -15.14 0.31
C ARG A 204 -5.77 -15.58 0.22
N GLY A 205 -6.06 -16.75 0.79
CA GLY A 205 -7.45 -17.24 0.90
C GLY A 205 -8.32 -16.41 1.86
N PRO A 206 -9.64 -16.50 1.73
CA PRO A 206 -10.57 -15.72 2.55
C PRO A 206 -10.45 -16.02 4.06
N GLU A 207 -10.15 -17.27 4.43
CA GLU A 207 -9.95 -17.64 5.83
C GLU A 207 -8.74 -16.92 6.46
N TYR A 208 -7.66 -16.75 5.69
CA TYR A 208 -6.50 -15.98 6.15
C TYR A 208 -6.90 -14.53 6.45
N VAL A 209 -7.58 -13.89 5.50
CA VAL A 209 -7.99 -12.49 5.65
C VAL A 209 -8.93 -12.34 6.85
N ARG A 210 -9.92 -13.24 6.97
CA ARG A 210 -10.86 -13.23 8.08
C ARG A 210 -10.15 -13.35 9.44
N THR A 211 -9.28 -14.35 9.60
CA THR A 211 -8.56 -14.59 10.85
C THR A 211 -7.70 -13.39 11.23
N VAL A 212 -6.98 -12.81 10.28
CA VAL A 212 -6.14 -11.63 10.53
C VAL A 212 -6.98 -10.43 10.95
N VAL A 213 -8.11 -10.18 10.28
CA VAL A 213 -9.02 -9.08 10.64
C VAL A 213 -9.59 -9.28 12.04
N GLU A 214 -10.11 -10.48 12.35
CA GLU A 214 -10.64 -10.81 13.68
C GLU A 214 -9.60 -10.59 14.78
N CYS A 215 -8.35 -11.06 14.55
CA CYS A 215 -7.25 -10.83 15.50
C CYS A 215 -6.91 -9.32 15.65
N CYS A 216 -6.89 -8.56 14.56
CA CYS A 216 -6.61 -7.12 14.63
C CYS A 216 -7.71 -6.38 15.39
N LEU A 217 -8.97 -6.70 15.17
CA LEU A 217 -10.12 -6.07 15.85
C LEU A 217 -10.08 -6.29 17.37
N LEU A 218 -9.63 -7.45 17.84
CA LEU A 218 -9.46 -7.71 19.28
C LEU A 218 -8.45 -6.78 19.97
N TYR A 219 -7.55 -6.16 19.21
CA TYR A 219 -6.53 -5.25 19.74
C TYR A 219 -6.90 -3.77 19.58
N THR A 220 -7.90 -3.47 18.77
CA THR A 220 -8.27 -2.09 18.40
C THR A 220 -9.69 -1.70 18.86
N SER A 221 -10.43 -2.65 19.42
CA SER A 221 -11.79 -2.46 19.97
C SER A 221 -11.81 -2.08 21.44
#